data_09fd0cc5921bb27782eae8002d888208
#
_entry.id   09fd0cc5921bb27782eae8002d888208
#
_cell.length_a   1.000
_cell.length_b   1.000
_cell.length_c   1.000
_cell.angle_alpha   90.00
_cell.angle_beta   90.00
_cell.angle_gamma   90.00
#
_symmetry.space_group_name_H-M   'P 1'
#
loop_
_entity.id
_entity.type
_entity.pdbx_description
1 polymer ?
#
loop_
_entity_poly.entity_id
_entity_poly.type
_entity_poly.pdbx_seq_one_letter_code
_entity_poly.pdbx_strand_id
1 'polypeptide(L)'
;VKTLVLGAAIVDIIMKIPKLPKSGEDVLCTERKVTVGGCAYNVANILRGFNVDHDLFVPIGSGMYADIIRKTLSEDGYDVLISDSEMDNGYCLCLVEDDGERTFITVKGIEGLHKKEWFNSLNMSEYENIYVAGYQLCEDKDDIIANWLIEQKDKNIFFAPGPVINDIDKNTMKKIFSTNPILHLNEKEALDFTKKDNVNESILYLYELTKNTVFITVGERGTVLYDGQEIVHIKGERVNVVDTIGAGDSHIGAIISAYSLGVSKEVSLVDSSKLHSKDSRDIFFDDSQVGCLENNVGYDFVSGCKLANKVAAEVVQIQGAKLSKECFDKFKV
;
A
#
# COMPACT_ATOMS: atom_id res chain seq x y z
N VAL A 1 16.54 -8.08 1.34
CA VAL A 1 16.00 -6.69 1.21
C VAL A 1 14.86 -6.50 2.18
N LYS A 2 15.06 -5.65 3.21
CA LYS A 2 14.04 -5.36 4.24
C LYS A 2 13.32 -4.06 3.92
N THR A 3 12.01 -4.02 4.13
CA THR A 3 11.16 -2.84 3.87
C THR A 3 10.63 -2.26 5.18
N LEU A 4 10.78 -0.94 5.38
CA LEU A 4 10.09 -0.21 6.43
C LEU A 4 8.74 0.27 5.89
N VAL A 5 7.64 -0.18 6.50
CA VAL A 5 6.28 0.21 6.11
C VAL A 5 5.78 1.27 7.08
N LEU A 6 5.86 2.55 6.67
CA LEU A 6 5.50 3.69 7.49
C LEU A 6 4.07 4.14 7.19
N GLY A 7 3.27 4.33 8.24
CA GLY A 7 1.91 4.83 8.06
C GLY A 7 1.03 4.69 9.28
N ALA A 8 -0.20 4.23 9.06
CA ALA A 8 -1.19 4.03 10.10
C ALA A 8 -1.77 2.61 10.09
N ALA A 9 -2.15 2.15 11.29
CA ALA A 9 -3.12 1.11 11.53
C ALA A 9 -4.30 1.75 12.27
N ILE A 10 -5.51 1.57 11.76
CA ILE A 10 -6.75 2.13 12.34
C ILE A 10 -7.81 1.05 12.46
N VAL A 11 -8.81 1.32 13.28
CA VAL A 11 -9.98 0.43 13.38
C VAL A 11 -11.03 0.84 12.35
N ASP A 12 -11.41 -0.07 11.45
CA ASP A 12 -12.53 0.11 10.54
C ASP A 12 -13.80 -0.50 11.15
N ILE A 13 -14.83 0.31 11.32
CA ILE A 13 -16.15 -0.08 11.79
C ILE A 13 -17.10 -0.04 10.59
N ILE A 14 -17.30 -1.18 9.95
CA ILE A 14 -18.15 -1.32 8.78
C ILE A 14 -19.58 -1.56 9.26
N MET A 15 -20.51 -0.70 8.82
CA MET A 15 -21.91 -0.73 9.22
C MET A 15 -22.80 -0.76 7.97
N LYS A 16 -23.63 -1.80 7.84
CA LYS A 16 -24.65 -1.83 6.80
C LYS A 16 -25.90 -1.09 7.26
N ILE A 17 -26.33 -0.15 6.44
CA ILE A 17 -27.51 0.70 6.66
C ILE A 17 -28.38 0.73 5.41
N PRO A 18 -29.71 0.86 5.54
CA PRO A 18 -30.60 0.94 4.37
C PRO A 18 -30.31 2.14 3.46
N LYS A 19 -29.95 3.24 4.07
CA LYS A 19 -29.61 4.52 3.40
C LYS A 19 -28.80 5.41 4.35
N LEU A 20 -28.07 6.36 3.82
CA LEU A 20 -27.43 7.39 4.63
C LEU A 20 -28.52 8.28 5.28
N PRO A 21 -28.53 8.44 6.64
CA PRO A 21 -29.54 9.23 7.31
C PRO A 21 -29.39 10.74 6.99
N LYS A 22 -30.50 11.42 6.78
CA LYS A 22 -30.52 12.87 6.74
C LYS A 22 -30.49 13.43 8.15
N SER A 23 -30.21 14.73 8.28
CA SER A 23 -30.23 15.42 9.58
C SER A 23 -31.58 15.20 10.30
N GLY A 24 -31.52 14.65 11.52
CA GLY A 24 -32.70 14.34 12.32
C GLY A 24 -33.33 12.95 12.06
N GLU A 25 -32.86 12.19 11.09
CA GLU A 25 -33.29 10.79 10.88
C GLU A 25 -32.52 9.83 11.75
N ASP A 26 -33.17 8.73 12.15
CA ASP A 26 -32.57 7.56 12.79
C ASP A 26 -32.68 6.38 11.81
N VAL A 27 -31.58 5.64 11.61
CA VAL A 27 -31.56 4.44 10.80
C VAL A 27 -30.97 3.27 11.57
N LEU A 28 -31.57 2.12 11.43
CA LEU A 28 -31.09 0.90 12.08
C LEU A 28 -29.96 0.28 11.27
N CYS A 29 -28.81 0.06 11.92
CA CYS A 29 -27.71 -0.73 11.37
C CYS A 29 -28.10 -2.20 11.37
N THR A 30 -28.05 -2.85 10.20
CA THR A 30 -28.44 -4.26 10.04
C THR A 30 -27.28 -5.23 10.28
N GLU A 31 -26.05 -4.82 10.01
CA GLU A 31 -24.86 -5.62 10.23
C GLU A 31 -23.68 -4.72 10.61
N ARG A 32 -22.88 -5.15 11.57
CA ARG A 32 -21.66 -4.46 11.98
C ARG A 32 -20.47 -5.42 12.01
N LYS A 33 -19.36 -5.00 11.37
CA LYS A 33 -18.07 -5.68 11.44
C LYS A 33 -17.01 -4.68 11.94
N VAL A 34 -16.13 -5.14 12.82
CA VAL A 34 -14.97 -4.36 13.30
C VAL A 34 -13.72 -5.08 12.85
N THR A 35 -12.82 -4.37 12.19
CA THR A 35 -11.57 -4.93 11.67
C THR A 35 -10.46 -3.89 11.78
N VAL A 36 -9.21 -4.32 11.69
CA VAL A 36 -8.07 -3.41 11.55
C VAL A 36 -7.78 -3.20 10.09
N GLY A 37 -7.58 -1.95 9.70
CA GLY A 37 -7.21 -1.49 8.38
C GLY A 37 -6.14 -0.40 8.45
N GLY A 38 -6.09 0.44 7.43
CA GLY A 38 -5.09 1.48 7.24
C GLY A 38 -4.05 1.08 6.19
N CYS A 39 -3.63 2.05 5.37
CA CYS A 39 -2.80 1.78 4.18
C CYS A 39 -1.52 1.01 4.52
N ALA A 40 -0.80 1.41 5.58
CA ALA A 40 0.43 0.72 5.97
C ALA A 40 0.18 -0.74 6.41
N TYR A 41 -0.85 -0.97 7.21
CA TYR A 41 -1.20 -2.33 7.62
C TYR A 41 -1.65 -3.19 6.44
N ASN A 42 -2.41 -2.64 5.50
CA ASN A 42 -2.82 -3.35 4.29
C ASN A 42 -1.60 -3.73 3.42
N VAL A 43 -0.66 -2.79 3.20
CA VAL A 43 0.59 -3.05 2.48
C VAL A 43 1.42 -4.13 3.19
N ALA A 44 1.61 -4.02 4.51
CA ALA A 44 2.37 -4.98 5.29
C ALA A 44 1.77 -6.40 5.22
N ASN A 45 0.45 -6.53 5.20
CA ASN A 45 -0.22 -7.83 5.01
C ASN A 45 0.12 -8.48 3.66
N ILE A 46 0.27 -7.68 2.60
CA ILE A 46 0.68 -8.20 1.29
C ILE A 46 2.14 -8.64 1.33
N LEU A 47 3.05 -7.82 1.90
CA LEU A 47 4.46 -8.19 2.04
C LEU A 47 4.60 -9.50 2.85
N ARG A 48 3.87 -9.62 3.96
CA ARG A 48 3.83 -10.85 4.76
C ARG A 48 3.35 -12.05 3.96
N GLY A 49 2.30 -11.88 3.16
CA GLY A 49 1.77 -12.94 2.31
C GLY A 49 2.78 -13.48 1.29
N PHE A 50 3.67 -12.63 0.80
CA PHE A 50 4.79 -13.00 -0.07
C PHE A 50 6.08 -13.37 0.68
N ASN A 51 6.06 -13.41 2.02
CA ASN A 51 7.24 -13.65 2.87
C ASN A 51 8.38 -12.65 2.64
N VAL A 52 8.07 -11.41 2.30
CA VAL A 52 9.05 -10.32 2.21
C VAL A 52 9.36 -9.81 3.61
N ASP A 53 10.64 -9.66 3.92
CA ASP A 53 11.09 -9.12 5.20
C ASP A 53 10.71 -7.64 5.34
N HIS A 54 10.00 -7.30 6.39
CA HIS A 54 9.52 -5.93 6.62
C HIS A 54 9.17 -5.67 8.07
N ASP A 55 9.23 -4.41 8.45
CA ASP A 55 8.70 -3.91 9.72
C ASP A 55 7.53 -2.95 9.48
N LEU A 56 6.50 -3.07 10.30
CA LEU A 56 5.35 -2.17 10.30
C LEU A 56 5.58 -1.05 11.31
N PHE A 57 5.86 0.15 10.81
CA PHE A 57 6.16 1.32 11.63
C PHE A 57 4.94 2.23 11.73
N VAL A 58 4.07 1.90 12.69
CA VAL A 58 2.81 2.60 12.96
C VAL A 58 2.71 2.91 14.45
N PRO A 59 2.23 4.10 14.85
CA PRO A 59 2.05 4.42 16.26
C PRO A 59 0.82 3.70 16.83
N ILE A 60 1.00 3.09 18.01
CA ILE A 60 -0.06 2.46 18.78
C ILE A 60 -0.25 3.22 20.08
N GLY A 61 -1.44 3.73 20.25
CA GLY A 61 -1.85 4.55 21.38
C GLY A 61 -2.24 3.77 22.62
N SER A 62 -3.12 4.36 23.43
CA SER A 62 -3.69 3.77 24.63
C SER A 62 -5.20 4.01 24.64
N GLY A 63 -5.98 2.93 24.65
CA GLY A 63 -7.43 2.95 24.65
C GLY A 63 -8.03 1.74 23.96
N MET A 64 -9.34 1.77 23.75
CA MET A 64 -10.10 0.64 23.20
C MET A 64 -9.67 0.28 21.77
N TYR A 65 -9.44 1.26 20.92
CA TYR A 65 -9.04 1.03 19.55
C TYR A 65 -7.57 0.59 19.44
N ALA A 66 -6.70 1.18 20.25
CA ALA A 66 -5.31 0.75 20.40
C ALA A 66 -5.21 -0.72 20.83
N ASP A 67 -6.06 -1.17 21.76
CA ASP A 67 -6.08 -2.57 22.21
C ASP A 67 -6.52 -3.53 21.12
N ILE A 68 -7.52 -3.15 20.32
CA ILE A 68 -7.95 -3.93 19.14
C ILE A 68 -6.80 -4.07 18.13
N ILE A 69 -6.12 -2.95 17.83
CA ILE A 69 -5.00 -2.94 16.87
C ILE A 69 -3.85 -3.78 17.43
N ARG A 70 -3.45 -3.55 18.68
CA ARG A 70 -2.35 -4.30 19.33
C ARG A 70 -2.57 -5.80 19.32
N LYS A 71 -3.81 -6.24 19.62
CA LYS A 71 -4.20 -7.63 19.56
C LYS A 71 -4.06 -8.19 18.13
N THR A 72 -4.59 -7.48 17.14
CA THR A 72 -4.53 -7.89 15.73
C THR A 72 -3.08 -7.97 15.24
N LEU A 73 -2.25 -6.97 15.55
CA LEU A 73 -0.83 -6.99 15.18
C LEU A 73 -0.10 -8.19 15.81
N SER A 74 -0.36 -8.47 17.09
CA SER A 74 0.21 -9.64 17.77
C SER A 74 -0.21 -10.98 17.13
N GLU A 75 -1.50 -11.11 16.76
CA GLU A 75 -2.02 -12.31 16.07
C GLU A 75 -1.38 -12.48 14.68
N ASP A 76 -1.02 -11.38 14.04
CA ASP A 76 -0.35 -11.36 12.73
C ASP A 76 1.18 -11.47 12.82
N GLY A 77 1.75 -11.50 14.02
CA GLY A 77 3.18 -11.65 14.25
C GLY A 77 3.98 -10.35 14.12
N TYR A 78 3.33 -9.18 14.20
CA TYR A 78 4.01 -7.89 14.21
C TYR A 78 4.34 -7.43 15.63
N ASP A 79 5.54 -6.89 15.79
CA ASP A 79 5.93 -6.15 16.98
C ASP A 79 5.40 -4.71 16.93
N VAL A 80 5.07 -4.15 18.09
CA VAL A 80 4.71 -2.73 18.23
C VAL A 80 5.99 -1.92 18.38
N LEU A 81 6.41 -1.25 17.32
CA LEU A 81 7.64 -0.46 17.30
C LEU A 81 7.48 0.92 17.93
N ILE A 82 6.27 1.49 17.86
CA ILE A 82 5.93 2.79 18.47
C ILE A 82 4.77 2.58 19.42
N SER A 83 4.99 2.85 20.72
CA SER A 83 3.93 2.88 21.73
C SER A 83 3.92 4.25 22.40
N ASP A 84 2.79 4.92 22.33
CA ASP A 84 2.62 6.27 22.88
C ASP A 84 1.26 6.38 23.57
N SER A 85 1.25 6.75 24.83
CA SER A 85 0.03 6.76 25.65
C SER A 85 -0.73 8.08 25.61
N GLU A 86 -0.38 9.01 24.74
CA GLU A 86 -0.97 10.35 24.73
C GLU A 86 -2.46 10.31 24.36
N MET A 87 -2.85 9.44 23.43
CA MET A 87 -4.24 9.24 23.02
C MET A 87 -4.48 7.83 22.46
N ASP A 88 -5.74 7.50 22.21
CA ASP A 88 -6.13 6.26 21.52
C ASP A 88 -5.80 6.32 20.02
N ASN A 89 -5.81 5.18 19.35
CA ASN A 89 -5.80 5.14 17.89
C ASN A 89 -7.12 5.63 17.30
N GLY A 90 -7.04 6.11 16.06
CA GLY A 90 -8.21 6.52 15.30
C GLY A 90 -9.04 5.34 14.80
N TYR A 91 -10.22 5.68 14.30
CA TYR A 91 -11.12 4.73 13.67
C TYR A 91 -11.84 5.36 12.47
N CYS A 92 -12.32 4.51 11.60
CA CYS A 92 -13.13 4.90 10.46
C CYS A 92 -14.49 4.20 10.53
N LEU A 93 -15.57 4.98 10.51
CA LEU A 93 -16.91 4.45 10.25
C LEU A 93 -17.08 4.32 8.73
N CYS A 94 -17.28 3.12 8.24
CA CYS A 94 -17.61 2.83 6.86
C CYS A 94 -19.10 2.47 6.79
N LEU A 95 -19.93 3.42 6.38
CA LEU A 95 -21.37 3.24 6.18
C LEU A 95 -21.60 2.69 4.78
N VAL A 96 -22.17 1.49 4.69
CA VAL A 96 -22.47 0.80 3.43
C VAL A 96 -23.97 0.75 3.24
N GLU A 97 -24.47 1.40 2.20
CA GLU A 97 -25.88 1.45 1.85
C GLU A 97 -26.31 0.20 1.07
N ASP A 98 -27.61 -0.09 1.00
CA ASP A 98 -28.15 -1.29 0.32
C ASP A 98 -27.82 -1.32 -1.18
N ASP A 99 -27.60 -0.17 -1.81
CA ASP A 99 -27.17 -0.04 -3.21
C ASP A 99 -25.66 -0.21 -3.41
N GLY A 100 -24.91 -0.37 -2.30
CA GLY A 100 -23.45 -0.55 -2.28
C GLY A 100 -22.65 0.75 -2.18
N GLU A 101 -23.30 1.91 -2.17
CA GLU A 101 -22.63 3.20 -1.93
C GLU A 101 -22.01 3.23 -0.54
N ARG A 102 -20.92 3.98 -0.40
CA ARG A 102 -20.14 4.04 0.84
C ARG A 102 -19.85 5.47 1.25
N THR A 103 -20.02 5.70 2.54
CA THR A 103 -19.65 6.95 3.18
C THR A 103 -18.70 6.67 4.34
N PHE A 104 -17.61 7.44 4.40
CA PHE A 104 -16.58 7.27 5.42
C PHE A 104 -16.58 8.47 6.36
N ILE A 105 -16.50 8.18 7.67
CA ILE A 105 -16.30 9.18 8.71
C ILE A 105 -15.07 8.75 9.51
N THR A 106 -13.97 9.47 9.33
CA THR A 106 -12.70 9.15 10.00
C THR A 106 -12.52 10.02 11.23
N VAL A 107 -12.23 9.39 12.35
CA VAL A 107 -11.81 10.02 13.60
C VAL A 107 -10.34 9.71 13.79
N LYS A 108 -9.52 10.75 13.82
CA LYS A 108 -8.07 10.65 13.97
C LYS A 108 -7.68 10.40 15.41
N GLY A 109 -6.64 9.62 15.60
CA GLY A 109 -6.03 9.32 16.89
C GLY A 109 -4.52 9.55 16.85
N ILE A 110 -3.77 8.71 17.55
CA ILE A 110 -2.32 8.82 17.70
C ILE A 110 -1.58 8.80 16.37
N GLU A 111 -2.13 8.15 15.34
CA GLU A 111 -1.54 8.09 13.99
C GLU A 111 -1.54 9.45 13.26
N GLY A 112 -2.29 10.43 13.76
CA GLY A 112 -2.25 11.83 13.29
C GLY A 112 -1.17 12.67 13.96
N LEU A 113 -0.47 12.13 14.97
CA LEU A 113 0.68 12.77 15.58
C LEU A 113 1.97 12.27 14.94
N HIS A 114 2.95 13.14 14.87
CA HIS A 114 4.28 12.80 14.38
C HIS A 114 5.31 13.34 15.36
N LYS A 115 6.15 12.43 15.90
CA LYS A 115 7.19 12.78 16.86
C LYS A 115 8.55 12.33 16.33
N LYS A 116 9.49 13.26 16.31
CA LYS A 116 10.84 13.00 15.80
C LYS A 116 11.54 11.85 16.54
N GLU A 117 11.29 11.73 17.84
CA GLU A 117 11.86 10.70 18.70
C GLU A 117 11.42 9.28 18.31
N TRP A 118 10.27 9.09 17.65
CA TRP A 118 9.85 7.76 17.18
C TRP A 118 10.85 7.14 16.21
N PHE A 119 11.50 7.97 15.39
CA PHE A 119 12.47 7.51 14.40
C PHE A 119 13.86 7.18 14.99
N ASN A 120 14.13 7.61 16.23
CA ASN A 120 15.43 7.40 16.86
C ASN A 120 15.75 5.93 17.17
N SER A 121 14.72 5.08 17.27
CA SER A 121 14.87 3.65 17.52
C SER A 121 15.18 2.83 16.27
N LEU A 122 15.02 3.42 15.08
CA LEU A 122 15.21 2.71 13.82
C LEU A 122 16.71 2.59 13.47
N ASN A 123 17.15 1.36 13.21
CA ASN A 123 18.44 1.11 12.59
C ASN A 123 18.29 1.10 11.05
N MET A 124 18.44 2.27 10.43
CA MET A 124 18.19 2.42 8.99
C MET A 124 19.14 1.61 8.10
N SER A 125 20.25 1.07 8.64
CA SER A 125 21.13 0.18 7.86
C SER A 125 20.49 -1.17 7.52
N GLU A 126 19.40 -1.54 8.19
CA GLU A 126 18.67 -2.79 7.95
C GLU A 126 17.69 -2.70 6.79
N TYR A 127 17.27 -1.49 6.42
CA TYR A 127 16.24 -1.28 5.41
C TYR A 127 16.84 -0.80 4.10
N GLU A 128 16.33 -1.30 3.00
CA GLU A 128 16.62 -0.84 1.65
C GLU A 128 15.44 -0.07 1.04
N ASN A 129 14.23 -0.44 1.46
CA ASN A 129 12.99 0.16 0.98
C ASN A 129 12.22 0.84 2.11
N ILE A 130 11.54 1.94 1.78
CA ILE A 130 10.61 2.64 2.67
C ILE A 130 9.29 2.84 1.90
N TYR A 131 8.20 2.35 2.45
CA TYR A 131 6.85 2.71 1.99
C TYR A 131 6.29 3.84 2.86
N VAL A 132 5.66 4.82 2.23
CA VAL A 132 4.93 5.89 2.93
C VAL A 132 3.62 6.23 2.23
N ALA A 133 2.55 6.37 3.02
CA ALA A 133 1.24 6.81 2.55
C ALA A 133 1.07 8.34 2.69
N GLY A 134 0.25 8.93 1.83
CA GLY A 134 0.03 10.38 1.85
C GLY A 134 -0.69 10.91 3.08
N TYR A 135 -1.51 10.09 3.72
CA TYR A 135 -2.24 10.50 4.93
C TYR A 135 -1.32 11.02 6.05
N GLN A 136 -0.15 10.42 6.23
CA GLN A 136 0.83 10.84 7.22
C GLN A 136 1.46 12.20 6.89
N LEU A 137 1.53 12.55 5.62
CA LEU A 137 2.12 13.81 5.16
C LEU A 137 1.13 15.00 5.22
N CYS A 138 -0.18 14.74 5.15
CA CYS A 138 -1.20 15.79 5.29
C CYS A 138 -1.22 16.42 6.67
N GLU A 139 -0.85 15.65 7.70
CA GLU A 139 -0.90 16.04 9.10
C GLU A 139 0.49 16.43 9.65
N ASP A 140 1.52 16.26 8.85
CA ASP A 140 2.94 16.50 9.22
C ASP A 140 3.26 18.01 9.23
N LYS A 141 2.61 18.74 10.13
CA LYS A 141 2.69 20.21 10.21
C LYS A 141 4.11 20.77 10.36
N ASP A 142 4.98 19.99 10.98
CA ASP A 142 6.40 20.34 11.21
C ASP A 142 7.33 19.65 10.20
N ASP A 143 6.77 19.02 9.15
CA ASP A 143 7.53 18.27 8.15
C ASP A 143 8.46 17.19 8.74
N ILE A 144 8.07 16.59 9.86
CA ILE A 144 8.91 15.61 10.58
C ILE A 144 9.22 14.41 9.71
N ILE A 145 8.18 13.81 9.10
CA ILE A 145 8.33 12.65 8.20
C ILE A 145 9.07 13.07 6.93
N ALA A 146 8.67 14.18 6.32
CA ALA A 146 9.26 14.65 5.08
C ALA A 146 10.76 14.99 5.27
N ASN A 147 11.14 15.66 6.36
CA ASN A 147 12.52 15.94 6.69
C ASN A 147 13.34 14.68 6.96
N TRP A 148 12.75 13.71 7.68
CA TRP A 148 13.39 12.42 7.93
C TRP A 148 13.61 11.64 6.62
N LEU A 149 12.63 11.62 5.70
CA LEU A 149 12.75 10.95 4.40
C LEU A 149 13.86 11.53 3.53
N ILE A 150 14.06 12.86 3.53
CA ILE A 150 15.16 13.51 2.79
C ILE A 150 16.55 13.01 3.27
N GLU A 151 16.67 12.62 4.52
CA GLU A 151 17.93 12.09 5.08
C GLU A 151 18.22 10.66 4.58
N GLN A 152 17.21 9.94 4.07
CA GLN A 152 17.31 8.54 3.62
C GLN A 152 17.70 8.42 2.14
N LYS A 153 18.82 9.05 1.74
CA LYS A 153 19.23 9.21 0.32
C LYS A 153 19.59 7.92 -0.40
N ASP A 154 19.94 6.89 0.34
CA ASP A 154 20.34 5.57 -0.17
C ASP A 154 19.20 4.56 -0.19
N LYS A 155 17.96 4.98 0.12
CA LYS A 155 16.79 4.11 0.20
C LYS A 155 15.85 4.31 -0.99
N ASN A 156 15.20 3.21 -1.40
CA ASN A 156 14.10 3.29 -2.35
C ASN A 156 12.82 3.70 -1.62
N ILE A 157 12.27 4.86 -1.97
CA ILE A 157 11.04 5.35 -1.36
C ILE A 157 9.87 5.02 -2.28
N PHE A 158 8.93 4.23 -1.79
CA PHE A 158 7.65 3.93 -2.43
C PHE A 158 6.58 4.84 -1.83
N PHE A 159 6.09 5.76 -2.62
CA PHE A 159 5.13 6.76 -2.16
C PHE A 159 3.76 6.55 -2.81
N ALA A 160 2.75 6.32 -1.98
CA ALA A 160 1.34 6.26 -2.38
C ALA A 160 0.57 7.42 -1.71
N PRO A 161 0.43 8.58 -2.38
CA PRO A 161 -0.22 9.73 -1.78
C PRO A 161 -1.71 9.48 -1.49
N GLY A 162 -2.38 8.65 -2.28
CA GLY A 162 -3.80 8.37 -2.14
C GLY A 162 -4.67 9.58 -2.43
N PRO A 163 -5.95 9.56 -2.00
CA PRO A 163 -6.93 10.60 -2.33
C PRO A 163 -6.60 11.97 -1.74
N VAL A 164 -5.69 12.03 -0.78
CA VAL A 164 -5.28 13.26 -0.08
C VAL A 164 -4.11 13.99 -0.75
N ILE A 165 -3.69 13.57 -1.94
CA ILE A 165 -2.54 14.14 -2.65
C ILE A 165 -2.61 15.68 -2.80
N ASN A 166 -3.81 16.22 -2.98
CA ASN A 166 -4.03 17.66 -3.11
C ASN A 166 -4.09 18.40 -1.77
N ASP A 167 -4.20 17.67 -0.65
CA ASP A 167 -4.28 18.24 0.70
C ASP A 167 -2.89 18.29 1.37
N ILE A 168 -1.90 17.62 0.81
CA ILE A 168 -0.51 17.69 1.28
C ILE A 168 0.06 19.07 0.95
N ASP A 169 0.71 19.71 1.94
CA ASP A 169 1.33 21.03 1.72
C ASP A 169 2.34 20.98 0.56
N LYS A 170 2.37 22.06 -0.22
CA LYS A 170 3.22 22.13 -1.42
C LYS A 170 4.71 22.03 -1.13
N ASN A 171 5.17 22.52 0.03
CA ASN A 171 6.58 22.43 0.40
C ASN A 171 6.92 21.02 0.87
N THR A 172 6.03 20.40 1.65
CA THR A 172 6.11 18.98 2.01
C THR A 172 6.17 18.11 0.76
N MET A 173 5.27 18.32 -0.21
CA MET A 173 5.27 17.57 -1.47
C MET A 173 6.58 17.76 -2.26
N LYS A 174 7.13 18.98 -2.32
CA LYS A 174 8.43 19.23 -2.95
C LYS A 174 9.56 18.46 -2.27
N LYS A 175 9.55 18.39 -0.94
CA LYS A 175 10.53 17.61 -0.17
C LYS A 175 10.43 16.12 -0.54
N ILE A 176 9.21 15.57 -0.58
CA ILE A 176 9.00 14.17 -0.95
C ILE A 176 9.47 13.92 -2.38
N PHE A 177 9.08 14.75 -3.35
CA PHE A 177 9.54 14.57 -4.74
C PHE A 177 11.05 14.70 -4.89
N SER A 178 11.74 15.49 -4.03
CA SER A 178 13.19 15.58 -4.04
C SER A 178 13.91 14.30 -3.60
N THR A 179 13.22 13.35 -3.01
CA THR A 179 13.74 12.01 -2.69
C THR A 179 13.68 11.05 -3.87
N ASN A 180 13.18 11.49 -5.02
CA ASN A 180 12.99 10.66 -6.21
C ASN A 180 12.17 9.39 -5.93
N PRO A 181 10.96 9.50 -5.38
CA PRO A 181 10.19 8.32 -4.98
C PRO A 181 9.65 7.58 -6.19
N ILE A 182 9.53 6.26 -6.06
CA ILE A 182 8.66 5.43 -6.90
C ILE A 182 7.23 5.78 -6.53
N LEU A 183 6.45 6.30 -7.49
CA LEU A 183 5.14 6.90 -7.24
C LEU A 183 4.01 5.97 -7.68
N HIS A 184 3.01 5.81 -6.82
CA HIS A 184 1.84 4.99 -7.10
C HIS A 184 0.54 5.78 -6.84
N LEU A 185 -0.32 5.85 -7.85
CA LEU A 185 -1.56 6.62 -7.86
C LEU A 185 -2.67 5.83 -8.56
N ASN A 186 -3.92 6.19 -8.32
CA ASN A 186 -4.99 5.84 -9.24
C ASN A 186 -5.21 6.95 -10.30
N GLU A 187 -5.97 6.65 -11.34
CA GLU A 187 -6.27 7.56 -12.43
C GLU A 187 -6.87 8.89 -11.95
N LYS A 188 -7.83 8.82 -11.03
CA LYS A 188 -8.49 10.01 -10.49
C LYS A 188 -7.50 10.90 -9.74
N GLU A 189 -6.69 10.34 -8.88
CA GLU A 189 -5.64 11.04 -8.12
C GLU A 189 -4.64 11.71 -9.06
N ALA A 190 -4.19 10.98 -10.09
CA ALA A 190 -3.24 11.49 -11.06
C ALA A 190 -3.81 12.66 -11.88
N LEU A 191 -5.02 12.54 -12.41
CA LEU A 191 -5.69 13.58 -13.18
C LEU A 191 -6.01 14.80 -12.29
N ASP A 192 -6.51 14.55 -11.08
CA ASP A 192 -6.86 15.63 -10.14
C ASP A 192 -5.62 16.42 -9.66
N PHE A 193 -4.47 15.76 -9.52
CA PHE A 193 -3.25 16.44 -9.12
C PHE A 193 -2.58 17.18 -10.27
N THR A 194 -2.43 16.53 -11.42
CA THR A 194 -1.67 17.08 -12.54
C THR A 194 -2.47 18.08 -13.36
N LYS A 195 -3.80 18.04 -13.29
CA LYS A 195 -4.73 18.82 -14.13
C LYS A 195 -4.51 18.58 -15.62
N LYS A 196 -4.09 17.35 -15.97
CA LYS A 196 -3.94 16.90 -17.36
C LYS A 196 -5.21 16.24 -17.86
N ASP A 197 -5.36 16.18 -19.19
CA ASP A 197 -6.57 15.66 -19.83
C ASP A 197 -6.63 14.13 -19.87
N ASN A 198 -5.48 13.46 -19.73
CA ASN A 198 -5.38 12.00 -19.81
C ASN A 198 -4.23 11.44 -18.98
N VAL A 199 -4.27 10.11 -18.77
CA VAL A 199 -3.29 9.37 -17.96
C VAL A 199 -1.88 9.46 -18.54
N ASN A 200 -1.72 9.43 -19.88
CA ASN A 200 -0.39 9.45 -20.50
C ASN A 200 0.32 10.81 -20.29
N GLU A 201 -0.41 11.90 -20.37
CA GLU A 201 0.15 13.22 -20.03
C GLU A 201 0.43 13.36 -18.55
N SER A 202 -0.45 12.81 -17.70
CA SER A 202 -0.28 12.82 -16.25
C SER A 202 0.97 12.06 -15.82
N ILE A 203 1.20 10.85 -16.37
CA ILE A 203 2.32 10.02 -15.96
C ILE A 203 3.67 10.63 -16.36
N LEU A 204 3.75 11.24 -17.55
CA LEU A 204 4.94 11.98 -17.98
C LEU A 204 5.23 13.17 -17.06
N TYR A 205 4.18 13.94 -16.72
CA TYR A 205 4.31 15.07 -15.81
C TYR A 205 4.79 14.63 -14.41
N LEU A 206 4.23 13.55 -13.87
CA LEU A 206 4.61 12.99 -12.57
C LEU A 206 6.05 12.48 -12.57
N TYR A 207 6.47 11.81 -13.64
CA TYR A 207 7.85 11.39 -13.81
C TYR A 207 8.84 12.57 -13.80
N GLU A 208 8.48 13.68 -14.45
CA GLU A 208 9.31 14.89 -14.41
C GLU A 208 9.49 15.45 -12.99
N LEU A 209 8.51 15.24 -12.10
CA LEU A 209 8.59 15.66 -10.70
C LEU A 209 9.42 14.70 -9.84
N THR A 210 9.28 13.39 -10.07
CA THR A 210 9.91 12.35 -9.22
C THR A 210 11.24 11.85 -9.78
N LYS A 211 11.45 11.96 -11.09
CA LYS A 211 12.61 11.37 -11.81
C LYS A 211 12.77 9.88 -11.55
N ASN A 212 11.68 9.19 -11.26
CA ASN A 212 11.63 7.77 -10.97
C ASN A 212 10.30 7.16 -11.48
N THR A 213 10.20 5.85 -11.43
CA THR A 213 9.06 5.08 -11.93
C THR A 213 7.73 5.55 -11.35
N VAL A 214 6.75 5.69 -12.21
CA VAL A 214 5.37 6.05 -11.85
C VAL A 214 4.42 4.95 -12.29
N PHE A 215 3.51 4.58 -11.38
CA PHE A 215 2.41 3.65 -11.63
C PHE A 215 1.08 4.39 -11.49
N ILE A 216 0.21 4.26 -12.49
CA ILE A 216 -1.17 4.76 -12.41
C ILE A 216 -2.12 3.60 -12.63
N THR A 217 -2.84 3.19 -11.58
CA THR A 217 -3.90 2.17 -11.71
C THR A 217 -5.14 2.76 -12.37
N VAL A 218 -5.71 2.03 -13.33
CA VAL A 218 -6.84 2.49 -14.16
C VAL A 218 -8.06 1.55 -14.04
N GLY A 219 -8.29 1.03 -12.85
CA GLY A 219 -9.37 0.11 -12.51
C GLY A 219 -9.27 -1.21 -13.27
N GLU A 220 -10.37 -1.70 -13.84
CA GLU A 220 -10.40 -2.96 -14.60
C GLU A 220 -9.49 -2.98 -15.83
N ARG A 221 -9.07 -1.80 -16.30
CA ARG A 221 -8.13 -1.66 -17.43
C ARG A 221 -6.69 -2.00 -17.02
N GLY A 222 -6.39 -2.08 -15.72
CA GLY A 222 -5.09 -2.47 -15.17
C GLY A 222 -4.24 -1.30 -14.73
N THR A 223 -2.99 -1.22 -15.20
CA THR A 223 -2.01 -0.21 -14.76
C THR A 223 -1.25 0.38 -15.94
N VAL A 224 -1.02 1.67 -15.91
CA VAL A 224 -0.10 2.38 -16.79
C VAL A 224 1.18 2.64 -16.01
N LEU A 225 2.31 2.26 -16.61
CA LEU A 225 3.66 2.37 -16.06
C LEU A 225 4.52 3.26 -16.94
N TYR A 226 5.35 4.10 -16.35
CA TYR A 226 6.44 4.81 -17.00
C TYR A 226 7.70 4.82 -16.13
N ASP A 227 8.80 4.30 -16.66
CA ASP A 227 10.09 4.16 -15.96
C ASP A 227 11.17 5.12 -16.52
N GLY A 228 10.76 6.05 -17.38
CA GLY A 228 11.66 6.97 -18.07
C GLY A 228 12.03 6.54 -19.49
N GLN A 229 11.59 5.36 -19.95
CA GLN A 229 11.86 4.86 -21.30
C GLN A 229 10.60 4.86 -22.16
N GLU A 230 9.59 4.09 -21.79
CA GLU A 230 8.34 3.99 -22.54
C GLU A 230 7.12 3.90 -21.61
N ILE A 231 5.97 4.35 -22.12
CA ILE A 231 4.69 4.17 -21.42
C ILE A 231 4.17 2.78 -21.73
N VAL A 232 4.05 1.94 -20.71
CA VAL A 232 3.57 0.57 -20.82
C VAL A 232 2.18 0.43 -20.20
N HIS A 233 1.23 -0.12 -20.95
CA HIS A 233 -0.10 -0.46 -20.45
C HIS A 233 -0.17 -1.95 -20.11
N ILE A 234 -0.28 -2.28 -18.83
CA ILE A 234 -0.42 -3.64 -18.34
C ILE A 234 -1.89 -3.90 -18.05
N LYS A 235 -2.49 -4.85 -18.80
CA LYS A 235 -3.91 -5.19 -18.66
C LYS A 235 -4.25 -5.69 -17.27
N GLY A 236 -5.40 -5.25 -16.77
CA GLY A 236 -6.01 -5.79 -15.55
C GLY A 236 -6.76 -7.09 -15.80
N GLU A 237 -7.26 -7.67 -14.72
CA GLU A 237 -8.12 -8.85 -14.76
C GLU A 237 -9.57 -8.43 -14.49
N ARG A 238 -10.50 -8.94 -15.30
CA ARG A 238 -11.92 -8.71 -15.09
C ARG A 238 -12.46 -9.70 -14.06
N VAL A 239 -12.93 -9.17 -12.96
CA VAL A 239 -13.46 -9.96 -11.84
C VAL A 239 -14.76 -9.35 -11.33
N ASN A 240 -15.51 -10.12 -10.54
CA ASN A 240 -16.68 -9.60 -9.84
C ASN A 240 -16.22 -8.81 -8.62
N VAL A 241 -16.43 -7.50 -8.63
CA VAL A 241 -16.05 -6.61 -7.54
C VAL A 241 -17.05 -6.72 -6.40
N VAL A 242 -16.56 -7.07 -5.22
CA VAL A 242 -17.30 -7.09 -3.95
C VAL A 242 -16.96 -5.85 -3.13
N ASP A 243 -15.66 -5.50 -3.06
CA ASP A 243 -15.14 -4.40 -2.26
C ASP A 243 -13.88 -3.82 -2.91
N THR A 244 -13.77 -2.49 -2.96
CA THR A 244 -12.57 -1.83 -3.52
C THR A 244 -11.59 -1.36 -2.45
N ILE A 245 -11.91 -1.57 -1.15
CA ILE A 245 -11.03 -1.18 -0.04
C ILE A 245 -9.71 -1.96 -0.13
N GLY A 246 -8.61 -1.24 -0.04
CA GLY A 246 -7.26 -1.82 -0.07
C GLY A 246 -6.78 -2.28 -1.45
N ALA A 247 -7.52 -2.05 -2.53
CA ALA A 247 -7.08 -2.39 -3.89
C ALA A 247 -5.76 -1.68 -4.25
N GLY A 248 -5.64 -0.39 -3.97
CA GLY A 248 -4.41 0.39 -4.16
C GLY A 248 -3.28 -0.08 -3.26
N ASP A 249 -3.57 -0.30 -1.97
CA ASP A 249 -2.58 -0.78 -0.99
C ASP A 249 -2.04 -2.17 -1.38
N SER A 250 -2.93 -3.06 -1.82
CA SER A 250 -2.53 -4.40 -2.26
C SER A 250 -1.70 -4.36 -3.54
N HIS A 251 -2.03 -3.47 -4.47
CA HIS A 251 -1.27 -3.28 -5.69
C HIS A 251 0.15 -2.79 -5.41
N ILE A 252 0.32 -1.70 -4.65
CA ILE A 252 1.66 -1.20 -4.29
C ILE A 252 2.42 -2.22 -3.41
N GLY A 253 1.75 -2.91 -2.48
CA GLY A 253 2.34 -3.98 -1.67
C GLY A 253 2.89 -5.11 -2.52
N ALA A 254 2.18 -5.52 -3.58
CA ALA A 254 2.66 -6.52 -4.53
C ALA A 254 3.83 -6.01 -5.39
N ILE A 255 3.85 -4.73 -5.79
CA ILE A 255 5.00 -4.11 -6.47
C ILE A 255 6.23 -4.15 -5.56
N ILE A 256 6.11 -3.73 -4.30
CA ILE A 256 7.21 -3.74 -3.33
C ILE A 256 7.68 -5.19 -3.11
N SER A 257 6.74 -6.14 -3.01
CA SER A 257 7.09 -7.57 -2.85
C SER A 257 7.89 -8.10 -4.03
N ALA A 258 7.43 -7.86 -5.25
CA ALA A 258 8.12 -8.28 -6.45
C ALA A 258 9.51 -7.60 -6.58
N TYR A 259 9.59 -6.31 -6.23
CA TYR A 259 10.84 -5.56 -6.19
C TYR A 259 11.84 -6.17 -5.19
N SER A 260 11.39 -6.46 -3.98
CA SER A 260 12.22 -7.01 -2.90
C SER A 260 12.69 -8.44 -3.19
N LEU A 261 11.89 -9.23 -3.92
CA LEU A 261 12.22 -10.60 -4.31
C LEU A 261 13.07 -10.67 -5.59
N GLY A 262 13.36 -9.53 -6.23
CA GLY A 262 14.19 -9.50 -7.44
C GLY A 262 13.55 -10.16 -8.65
N VAL A 263 12.22 -10.07 -8.81
CA VAL A 263 11.51 -10.62 -9.97
C VAL A 263 12.05 -10.00 -11.25
N SER A 264 12.79 -10.79 -12.03
CA SER A 264 13.45 -10.38 -13.27
C SER A 264 12.70 -10.86 -14.51
N LYS A 265 13.08 -10.36 -15.70
CA LYS A 265 12.48 -10.75 -17.01
C LYS A 265 12.50 -12.25 -17.30
N GLU A 266 13.33 -13.03 -16.64
CA GLU A 266 13.49 -14.46 -16.90
C GLU A 266 12.45 -15.36 -16.19
N VAL A 267 11.71 -14.84 -15.21
CA VAL A 267 10.59 -15.55 -14.59
C VAL A 267 9.35 -15.36 -15.47
N SER A 268 9.35 -16.02 -16.62
CA SER A 268 8.13 -16.14 -17.44
C SER A 268 7.11 -16.96 -16.65
N LEU A 269 5.97 -16.35 -16.36
CA LEU A 269 4.79 -17.00 -15.78
C LEU A 269 4.57 -18.35 -16.47
N VAL A 270 4.76 -19.44 -15.73
CA VAL A 270 4.42 -20.76 -16.22
C VAL A 270 2.94 -20.77 -16.53
N ASP A 271 2.61 -20.99 -17.78
CA ASP A 271 1.25 -21.09 -18.30
C ASP A 271 0.50 -22.15 -17.48
N SER A 272 -0.53 -21.71 -16.76
CA SER A 272 -1.37 -22.55 -15.88
C SER A 272 -2.10 -23.69 -16.63
N SER A 273 -1.95 -23.79 -17.94
CA SER A 273 -2.50 -24.87 -18.77
C SER A 273 -1.69 -26.19 -18.72
N LYS A 274 -0.52 -26.23 -18.07
CA LYS A 274 0.37 -27.42 -18.03
C LYS A 274 0.48 -28.11 -16.68
N LEU A 275 -0.31 -27.74 -15.68
CA LEU A 275 -0.31 -28.37 -14.36
C LEU A 275 -1.25 -29.59 -14.28
N HIS A 276 -1.08 -30.56 -15.18
CA HIS A 276 -1.61 -31.90 -15.02
C HIS A 276 -0.51 -32.91 -15.37
N SER A 277 0.46 -33.11 -14.46
CA SER A 277 1.10 -34.39 -14.16
C SER A 277 2.28 -34.25 -13.20
N LYS A 278 2.09 -34.87 -12.03
CA LYS A 278 3.10 -35.53 -11.15
C LYS A 278 4.48 -34.90 -11.00
N ASP A 279 4.72 -34.47 -9.82
CA ASP A 279 5.80 -34.67 -8.87
C ASP A 279 6.15 -33.37 -8.16
N SER A 280 5.71 -33.36 -6.90
CA SER A 280 6.17 -32.44 -5.87
C SER A 280 7.65 -32.66 -5.60
N ARG A 281 8.51 -31.78 -6.08
CA ARG A 281 9.82 -31.54 -5.50
C ARG A 281 10.09 -30.06 -5.42
N ASP A 282 10.30 -29.63 -4.19
CA ASP A 282 10.65 -28.32 -3.73
C ASP A 282 11.65 -27.62 -4.66
N ILE A 283 11.23 -26.52 -5.28
CA ILE A 283 12.18 -25.59 -5.90
C ILE A 283 12.57 -24.60 -4.79
N PHE A 284 13.55 -25.01 -3.99
CA PHE A 284 14.31 -24.07 -3.17
C PHE A 284 15.22 -23.26 -4.09
N PHE A 285 15.19 -21.95 -3.94
CA PHE A 285 16.23 -21.11 -4.50
C PHE A 285 17.57 -21.51 -3.90
N ASP A 286 18.51 -21.87 -4.76
CA ASP A 286 19.88 -22.15 -4.37
C ASP A 286 20.57 -20.84 -3.99
N ASP A 287 20.89 -20.69 -2.70
CA ASP A 287 21.61 -19.53 -2.13
C ASP A 287 23.02 -19.30 -2.74
N SER A 288 23.44 -20.12 -3.68
CA SER A 288 24.77 -20.03 -4.28
C SER A 288 24.88 -19.05 -5.47
N GLN A 289 23.76 -18.38 -5.87
CA GLN A 289 23.76 -17.39 -6.95
C GLN A 289 23.45 -15.94 -6.52
N VAL A 290 23.48 -15.63 -5.24
CA VAL A 290 23.50 -14.25 -4.78
C VAL A 290 24.91 -13.68 -4.93
N GLY A 291 25.34 -13.51 -6.17
CA GLY A 291 26.49 -12.69 -6.52
C GLY A 291 26.11 -11.23 -6.39
N CYS A 292 26.91 -10.44 -5.67
CA CYS A 292 26.86 -9.00 -5.63
C CYS A 292 26.72 -8.45 -7.06
N LEU A 293 25.54 -8.04 -7.46
CA LEU A 293 25.31 -7.31 -8.69
C LEU A 293 25.60 -5.83 -8.39
N GLU A 294 26.82 -5.45 -8.60
CA GLU A 294 27.19 -4.05 -8.86
C GLU A 294 26.47 -3.60 -10.13
N ASN A 295 25.69 -2.50 -10.01
CA ASN A 295 25.19 -1.62 -11.06
C ASN A 295 24.15 -2.15 -12.08
N ASN A 296 22.89 -1.73 -11.88
CA ASN A 296 21.86 -1.56 -12.94
C ASN A 296 21.55 -2.75 -13.84
N VAL A 297 21.25 -3.91 -13.28
CA VAL A 297 20.35 -4.85 -13.96
C VAL A 297 18.94 -4.41 -13.57
N GLY A 298 18.26 -3.70 -14.49
CA GLY A 298 16.98 -3.08 -14.22
C GLY A 298 15.96 -4.11 -13.75
N TYR A 299 15.39 -3.85 -12.57
CA TYR A 299 14.21 -4.56 -12.08
C TYR A 299 13.10 -4.48 -13.13
N ASP A 300 12.44 -5.60 -13.43
CA ASP A 300 11.33 -5.64 -14.38
C ASP A 300 10.01 -5.21 -13.74
N PHE A 301 9.78 -3.90 -13.71
CA PHE A 301 8.53 -3.34 -13.22
C PHE A 301 7.29 -3.84 -13.97
N VAL A 302 7.42 -4.28 -15.23
CA VAL A 302 6.30 -4.83 -16.00
C VAL A 302 5.82 -6.16 -15.40
N SER A 303 6.75 -7.06 -15.06
CA SER A 303 6.41 -8.32 -14.39
C SER A 303 5.87 -8.10 -12.97
N GLY A 304 6.46 -7.16 -12.21
CA GLY A 304 5.91 -6.74 -10.92
C GLY A 304 4.49 -6.20 -11.02
N CYS A 305 4.20 -5.38 -12.01
CA CYS A 305 2.85 -4.86 -12.28
C CYS A 305 1.84 -5.95 -12.66
N LYS A 306 2.24 -6.95 -13.44
CA LYS A 306 1.36 -8.09 -13.77
C LYS A 306 0.95 -8.84 -12.51
N LEU A 307 1.89 -9.08 -11.59
CA LEU A 307 1.59 -9.66 -10.28
C LEU A 307 0.66 -8.74 -9.48
N ALA A 308 0.96 -7.45 -9.42
CA ALA A 308 0.18 -6.48 -8.66
C ALA A 308 -1.28 -6.38 -9.15
N ASN A 309 -1.52 -6.39 -10.47
CA ASN A 309 -2.87 -6.43 -11.02
C ASN A 309 -3.64 -7.68 -10.59
N LYS A 310 -2.99 -8.86 -10.56
CA LYS A 310 -3.62 -10.11 -10.09
C LYS A 310 -3.96 -10.06 -8.60
N VAL A 311 -3.04 -9.57 -7.78
CA VAL A 311 -3.24 -9.42 -6.33
C VAL A 311 -4.40 -8.45 -6.05
N ALA A 312 -4.42 -7.30 -6.70
CA ALA A 312 -5.51 -6.34 -6.58
C ALA A 312 -6.86 -6.93 -7.03
N ALA A 313 -6.86 -7.72 -8.12
CA ALA A 313 -8.05 -8.41 -8.60
C ALA A 313 -8.59 -9.44 -7.58
N GLU A 314 -7.74 -10.17 -6.87
CA GLU A 314 -8.19 -11.06 -5.78
C GLU A 314 -8.72 -10.27 -4.58
N VAL A 315 -8.09 -9.15 -4.22
CA VAL A 315 -8.53 -8.31 -3.09
C VAL A 315 -9.92 -7.74 -3.34
N VAL A 316 -10.22 -7.25 -4.54
CA VAL A 316 -11.53 -6.65 -4.81
C VAL A 316 -12.69 -7.65 -4.85
N GLN A 317 -12.41 -8.95 -4.82
CA GLN A 317 -13.44 -10.02 -4.77
C GLN A 317 -13.84 -10.42 -3.34
N ILE A 318 -13.20 -9.86 -2.32
CA ILE A 318 -13.49 -10.13 -0.92
C ILE A 318 -13.92 -8.86 -0.18
N GLN A 319 -14.53 -9.00 0.99
CA GLN A 319 -14.85 -7.87 1.86
C GLN A 319 -13.63 -7.49 2.72
N GLY A 320 -13.11 -6.27 2.56
CA GLY A 320 -11.89 -5.77 3.21
C GLY A 320 -10.63 -6.10 2.44
N ALA A 321 -9.48 -5.72 2.97
CA ALA A 321 -8.21 -5.73 2.24
C ALA A 321 -7.28 -6.93 2.53
N LYS A 322 -7.66 -7.84 3.44
CA LYS A 322 -6.78 -8.91 3.92
C LYS A 322 -7.04 -10.22 3.19
N LEU A 323 -6.10 -10.62 2.33
CA LEU A 323 -6.12 -11.92 1.67
C LEU A 323 -5.80 -13.06 2.65
N SER A 324 -6.41 -14.23 2.41
CA SER A 324 -6.06 -15.45 3.14
C SER A 324 -4.73 -16.03 2.63
N LYS A 325 -4.11 -16.89 3.45
CA LYS A 325 -2.86 -17.57 3.07
C LYS A 325 -3.01 -18.39 1.78
N GLU A 326 -4.16 -19.05 1.61
CA GLU A 326 -4.46 -19.86 0.42
C GLU A 326 -4.52 -19.01 -0.86
N CYS A 327 -4.90 -17.73 -0.76
CA CYS A 327 -4.87 -16.82 -1.90
C CYS A 327 -3.43 -16.57 -2.38
N PHE A 328 -2.48 -16.41 -1.44
CA PHE A 328 -1.08 -16.22 -1.80
C PHE A 328 -0.45 -17.46 -2.45
N ASP A 329 -0.92 -18.66 -2.14
CA ASP A 329 -0.46 -19.90 -2.80
C ASP A 329 -0.72 -19.90 -4.31
N LYS A 330 -1.70 -19.14 -4.78
CA LYS A 330 -1.99 -18.95 -6.22
C LYS A 330 -0.94 -18.10 -6.93
N PHE A 331 -0.19 -17.27 -6.19
CA PHE A 331 0.80 -16.34 -6.72
C PHE A 331 2.24 -16.86 -6.60
N LYS A 332 2.43 -18.07 -6.04
CA LYS A 332 3.77 -18.68 -5.96
C LYS A 332 4.31 -18.88 -7.38
N VAL A 333 5.40 -18.19 -7.65
CA VAL A 333 6.19 -18.24 -8.89
C VAL A 333 7.25 -19.31 -8.74
#